data_3ebab57ba5e90f4d8a0114481b2bfe33
#
_entry.id   3ebab57ba5e90f4d8a0114481b2bfe33
#
_cell.length_a   1.000
_cell.length_b   1.000
_cell.length_c   1.000
_cell.angle_alpha   90.00
_cell.angle_beta   90.00
_cell.angle_gamma   90.00
#
_symmetry.space_group_name_H-M   'P 1'
#
loop_
_entity.id
_entity.type
_entity.pdbx_description
1 polymer ?
#
loop_
_entity_poly.entity_id
_entity_poly.type
_entity_poly.pdbx_seq_one_letter_code
_entity_poly.pdbx_strand_id
1 'polypeptide(L)'
;MRNDAAACSGSLRAESASPSNRIFRDTVQVKEGQLWLNGTPVPQEDAGTFEEIKAPQGSQGNMPRCANDPVGIGGTCVKQRFTETLPNGVRHDVLNIASVPADNTPIYTVPAGHYFFMGDNRDNSQDSRFAVNSGGVGMLPAEYLIGRADRIMFSSAGRSLFFFWTWRSDRFFKAVE
;
A
#
# COMPACT_ATOMS: atom_id res chain seq x y z
N MET A 1 8.45 -0.31 17.87
CA MET A 1 8.29 0.87 17.00
C MET A 1 8.40 0.38 15.58
N ARG A 2 7.28 0.24 14.91
CA ARG A 2 7.22 -0.23 13.51
C ARG A 2 7.07 1.00 12.64
N ASN A 3 8.14 1.44 12.00
CA ASN A 3 8.01 2.34 10.85
C ASN A 3 7.90 1.43 9.65
N ASP A 4 6.69 1.21 9.21
CA ASP A 4 6.45 0.56 7.94
C ASP A 4 6.79 1.59 6.86
N ALA A 5 8.03 1.51 6.36
CA ALA A 5 8.24 1.95 4.99
C ALA A 5 7.21 1.16 4.19
N ALA A 6 6.25 1.85 3.58
CA ALA A 6 5.26 1.25 2.74
C ALA A 6 5.98 0.40 1.69
N ALA A 7 6.10 -0.89 1.97
CA ALA A 7 6.35 -1.84 0.92
C ALA A 7 5.05 -1.85 0.12
N CYS A 8 5.09 -1.40 -1.14
CA CYS A 8 4.00 -1.64 -2.09
C CYS A 8 3.86 -3.15 -2.25
N SER A 9 3.19 -3.79 -1.31
CA SER A 9 2.83 -5.19 -1.34
C SER A 9 1.48 -5.27 -2.03
N GLY A 10 1.49 -5.43 -3.32
CA GLY A 10 0.26 -5.57 -4.09
C GLY A 10 0.39 -4.97 -5.48
N SER A 11 1.35 -5.46 -6.27
CA SER A 11 1.32 -5.26 -7.71
C SER A 11 0.16 -6.07 -8.28
N LEU A 12 -0.96 -5.43 -8.57
CA LEU A 12 -1.99 -6.01 -9.43
C LEU A 12 -1.41 -6.10 -10.84
N ARG A 13 -0.84 -7.25 -11.18
CA ARG A 13 -0.42 -7.56 -12.53
C ARG A 13 -1.66 -7.93 -13.34
N ALA A 14 -2.06 -7.04 -14.22
CA ALA A 14 -2.95 -7.36 -15.33
C ALA A 14 -2.20 -8.27 -16.32
N GLU A 15 -2.08 -9.57 -16.03
CA GLU A 15 -1.62 -10.56 -16.99
C GLU A 15 -2.81 -11.12 -17.76
N SER A 16 -3.09 -10.56 -18.93
CA SER A 16 -3.91 -11.27 -19.91
C SER A 16 -3.01 -12.10 -20.83
N ALA A 17 -2.72 -13.31 -20.43
CA ALA A 17 -2.22 -14.33 -21.32
C ALA A 17 -3.41 -15.23 -21.76
N SER A 18 -4.26 -14.71 -22.67
CA SER A 18 -5.17 -15.55 -23.41
C SER A 18 -4.84 -15.43 -24.90
N PRO A 19 -4.72 -16.56 -25.66
CA PRO A 19 -4.36 -16.54 -27.08
C PRO A 19 -5.51 -16.07 -28.01
N SER A 20 -6.60 -15.55 -27.48
CA SER A 20 -7.65 -14.94 -28.26
C SER A 20 -7.46 -13.42 -28.26
N ASN A 21 -7.37 -12.83 -29.43
CA ASN A 21 -7.11 -11.45 -29.82
C ASN A 21 -8.08 -10.39 -29.21
N ARG A 22 -8.52 -10.57 -27.95
CA ARG A 22 -9.25 -9.58 -27.16
C ARG A 22 -8.31 -9.00 -26.14
N ILE A 23 -7.93 -7.75 -26.33
CA ILE A 23 -7.22 -6.96 -25.33
C ILE A 23 -8.22 -6.72 -24.18
N PHE A 24 -8.24 -7.61 -23.20
CA PHE A 24 -8.92 -7.34 -21.95
C PHE A 24 -8.09 -6.33 -21.19
N ARG A 25 -8.67 -5.19 -20.88
CA ARG A 25 -8.08 -4.18 -20.01
C ARG A 25 -8.70 -4.37 -18.66
N ASP A 26 -7.87 -4.62 -17.65
CA ASP A 26 -8.39 -4.73 -16.28
C ASP A 26 -8.93 -3.38 -15.82
N THR A 27 -10.02 -3.46 -15.06
CA THR A 27 -10.61 -2.29 -14.42
C THR A 27 -10.44 -2.37 -12.91
N VAL A 28 -10.08 -1.23 -12.33
CA VAL A 28 -9.90 -1.05 -10.89
C VAL A 28 -10.83 0.04 -10.42
N GLN A 29 -11.51 -0.19 -9.32
CA GLN A 29 -12.35 0.80 -8.67
C GLN A 29 -12.29 0.61 -7.15
N VAL A 30 -12.41 1.67 -6.39
CA VAL A 30 -12.66 1.61 -4.95
C VAL A 30 -14.08 2.10 -4.70
N LYS A 31 -14.85 1.35 -3.91
CA LYS A 31 -16.20 1.72 -3.46
C LYS A 31 -16.28 1.51 -1.95
N GLU A 32 -16.62 2.55 -1.23
CA GLU A 32 -16.73 2.51 0.22
C GLU A 32 -15.49 1.90 0.90
N GLY A 33 -14.28 2.22 0.37
CA GLY A 33 -13.01 1.71 0.85
C GLY A 33 -12.66 0.30 0.40
N GLN A 34 -13.59 -0.44 -0.24
CA GLN A 34 -13.35 -1.78 -0.76
C GLN A 34 -12.84 -1.75 -2.20
N LEU A 35 -11.81 -2.55 -2.48
CA LEU A 35 -11.26 -2.73 -3.82
C LEU A 35 -12.18 -3.59 -4.69
N TRP A 36 -12.40 -3.15 -5.93
CA TRP A 36 -13.15 -3.87 -6.96
C TRP A 36 -12.26 -4.08 -8.18
N LEU A 37 -12.17 -5.31 -8.63
CA LEU A 37 -11.39 -5.70 -9.82
C LEU A 37 -12.34 -6.29 -10.87
N ASN A 38 -12.33 -5.73 -12.07
CA ASN A 38 -13.17 -6.19 -13.18
C ASN A 38 -14.66 -6.28 -12.80
N GLY A 39 -15.13 -5.33 -11.99
CA GLY A 39 -16.50 -5.27 -11.50
C GLY A 39 -16.85 -6.26 -10.37
N THR A 40 -15.86 -7.00 -9.86
CA THR A 40 -16.03 -7.93 -8.75
C THR A 40 -15.34 -7.39 -7.48
N PRO A 41 -16.03 -7.38 -6.32
CA PRO A 41 -15.40 -6.95 -5.09
C PRO A 41 -14.30 -7.92 -4.66
N VAL A 42 -13.17 -7.39 -4.23
CA VAL A 42 -12.09 -8.17 -3.60
C VAL A 42 -12.54 -8.51 -2.17
N PRO A 43 -12.55 -9.79 -1.77
CA PRO A 43 -12.88 -10.15 -0.40
C PRO A 43 -11.98 -9.44 0.61
N GLN A 44 -12.63 -8.81 1.59
CA GLN A 44 -11.97 -8.05 2.65
C GLN A 44 -12.53 -8.50 4.00
N GLU A 45 -11.66 -8.89 4.91
CA GLU A 45 -11.99 -9.38 6.25
C GLU A 45 -11.44 -8.41 7.28
N ASP A 46 -12.22 -8.14 8.35
CA ASP A 46 -11.71 -7.36 9.48
C ASP A 46 -10.60 -8.15 10.18
N ALA A 47 -9.43 -7.55 10.28
CA ALA A 47 -8.26 -8.10 10.95
C ALA A 47 -7.92 -7.35 12.26
N GLY A 48 -8.85 -6.57 12.78
CA GLY A 48 -8.71 -5.80 14.02
C GLY A 48 -7.98 -4.49 13.83
N THR A 49 -7.06 -4.16 14.72
CA THR A 49 -6.36 -2.88 14.71
C THR A 49 -4.86 -3.04 14.51
N PHE A 50 -4.26 -2.03 13.91
CA PHE A 50 -2.82 -1.83 13.87
C PHE A 50 -2.46 -0.68 14.80
N GLU A 51 -1.48 -0.89 15.66
CA GLU A 51 -1.04 0.10 16.64
C GLU A 51 0.42 0.46 16.44
N GLU A 52 0.71 1.74 16.50
CA GLU A 52 2.06 2.29 16.47
C GLU A 52 2.20 3.49 17.41
N ILE A 53 3.42 3.82 17.80
CA ILE A 53 3.67 5.04 18.58
C ILE A 53 3.65 6.23 17.63
N LYS A 54 2.86 7.27 17.96
CA LYS A 54 2.81 8.51 17.20
C LYS A 54 4.12 9.28 17.41
N ALA A 55 5.01 9.16 16.45
CA ALA A 55 6.32 9.81 16.44
C ALA A 55 6.71 10.19 15.01
N PRO A 56 7.58 11.18 14.82
CA PRO A 56 8.09 11.54 13.50
C PRO A 56 8.70 10.33 12.79
N GLN A 57 8.33 10.11 11.54
CA GLN A 57 8.73 8.95 10.73
C GLN A 57 9.51 9.39 9.49
N GLY A 58 10.45 8.52 9.07
CA GLY A 58 11.26 8.73 7.89
C GLY A 58 12.19 9.94 7.99
N SER A 59 12.90 10.23 6.90
CA SER A 59 13.84 11.34 6.81
C SER A 59 13.17 12.71 6.86
N GLN A 60 11.92 12.79 6.48
CA GLN A 60 11.11 14.02 6.44
C GLN A 60 10.45 14.32 7.80
N GLY A 61 10.46 13.38 8.74
CA GLY A 61 9.83 13.55 10.04
C GLY A 61 8.30 13.62 9.99
N ASN A 62 7.67 13.00 9.00
CA ASN A 62 6.22 13.00 8.86
C ASN A 62 5.55 12.30 10.04
N MET A 63 4.45 12.87 10.53
CA MET A 63 3.67 12.28 11.60
C MET A 63 2.66 11.29 11.03
N PRO A 64 2.50 10.10 11.64
CA PRO A 64 1.45 9.18 11.23
C PRO A 64 0.06 9.77 11.49
N ARG A 65 -0.87 9.54 10.56
CA ARG A 65 -2.29 9.82 10.75
C ARG A 65 -2.91 8.65 11.53
N CYS A 66 -3.81 8.95 12.45
CA CYS A 66 -4.41 7.97 13.35
C CYS A 66 -5.93 8.01 13.24
N ALA A 67 -6.59 6.85 13.31
CA ALA A 67 -8.04 6.79 13.35
C ALA A 67 -8.60 7.33 14.68
N ASN A 68 -7.80 7.28 15.74
CA ASN A 68 -8.15 7.78 17.08
C ASN A 68 -7.61 9.19 17.37
N ASP A 69 -7.25 9.97 16.34
CA ASP A 69 -6.86 11.38 16.56
C ASP A 69 -7.97 12.18 17.27
N PRO A 70 -7.64 13.13 18.18
CA PRO A 70 -6.29 13.66 18.42
C PRO A 70 -5.47 12.79 19.38
N VAL A 71 -4.27 12.42 18.97
CA VAL A 71 -3.28 11.69 19.78
C VAL A 71 -2.02 12.54 19.89
N GLY A 72 -1.48 12.71 21.09
CA GLY A 72 -0.22 13.41 21.32
C GLY A 72 1.00 12.59 20.84
N ILE A 73 2.14 13.27 20.66
CA ILE A 73 3.43 12.60 20.39
C ILE A 73 3.74 11.64 21.53
N GLY A 74 4.12 10.40 21.19
CA GLY A 74 4.38 9.33 22.17
C GLY A 74 3.15 8.52 22.54
N GLY A 75 1.95 8.95 22.18
CA GLY A 75 0.71 8.19 22.38
C GLY A 75 0.53 7.08 21.34
N THR A 76 -0.40 6.16 21.61
CA THR A 76 -0.72 5.05 20.71
C THR A 76 -1.62 5.53 19.56
N CYS A 77 -1.11 5.46 18.36
CA CYS A 77 -1.82 5.71 17.11
C CYS A 77 -2.45 4.40 16.63
N VAL A 78 -3.76 4.40 16.45
CA VAL A 78 -4.54 3.24 16.03
C VAL A 78 -5.03 3.43 14.61
N LYS A 79 -4.99 2.36 13.81
CA LYS A 79 -5.57 2.28 12.47
C LYS A 79 -6.40 1.00 12.37
N GLN A 80 -7.49 1.04 11.65
CA GLN A 80 -8.25 -0.17 11.35
C GLN A 80 -7.47 -1.00 10.32
N ARG A 81 -7.42 -2.32 10.54
CA ARG A 81 -6.72 -3.25 9.66
C ARG A 81 -7.72 -4.23 9.06
N PHE A 82 -7.60 -4.44 7.77
CA PHE A 82 -8.33 -5.44 7.02
C PHE A 82 -7.36 -6.34 6.29
N THR A 83 -7.73 -7.60 6.07
CA THR A 83 -7.02 -8.50 5.16
C THR A 83 -7.79 -8.62 3.86
N GLU A 84 -7.17 -8.27 2.74
CA GLU A 84 -7.69 -8.47 1.40
C GLU A 84 -7.18 -9.78 0.80
N THR A 85 -8.04 -10.47 0.04
CA THR A 85 -7.68 -11.67 -0.70
C THR A 85 -7.83 -11.42 -2.19
N LEU A 86 -6.72 -11.29 -2.89
CA LEU A 86 -6.70 -11.06 -4.33
C LEU A 86 -7.16 -12.29 -5.12
N PRO A 87 -7.62 -12.14 -6.39
CA PRO A 87 -8.10 -13.26 -7.20
C PRO A 87 -7.08 -14.38 -7.43
N ASN A 88 -5.79 -14.07 -7.33
CA ASN A 88 -4.68 -15.03 -7.41
C ASN A 88 -4.40 -15.76 -6.08
N GLY A 89 -5.21 -15.53 -5.04
CA GLY A 89 -5.08 -16.12 -3.72
C GLY A 89 -4.08 -15.43 -2.79
N VAL A 90 -3.39 -14.37 -3.24
CA VAL A 90 -2.51 -13.59 -2.37
C VAL A 90 -3.34 -12.84 -1.34
N ARG A 91 -2.95 -12.95 -0.08
CA ARG A 91 -3.53 -12.23 1.04
C ARG A 91 -2.54 -11.18 1.54
N HIS A 92 -3.04 -9.99 1.82
CA HIS A 92 -2.25 -8.91 2.39
C HIS A 92 -3.10 -8.01 3.27
N ASP A 93 -2.48 -7.37 4.23
CA ASP A 93 -3.16 -6.44 5.13
C ASP A 93 -3.17 -5.03 4.56
N VAL A 94 -4.31 -4.35 4.75
CA VAL A 94 -4.49 -2.95 4.40
C VAL A 94 -4.97 -2.15 5.61
N LEU A 95 -4.56 -0.89 5.67
CA LEU A 95 -4.89 0.01 6.77
C LEU A 95 -5.85 1.10 6.29
N ASN A 96 -6.87 1.35 7.11
CA ASN A 96 -7.83 2.42 6.94
C ASN A 96 -7.80 3.32 8.18
N ILE A 97 -7.96 4.63 7.97
CA ILE A 97 -7.90 5.64 9.04
C ILE A 97 -9.25 6.30 9.20
N ALA A 98 -9.87 6.68 8.10
CA ALA A 98 -11.14 7.42 8.09
C ALA A 98 -11.82 7.28 6.72
N SER A 99 -13.09 7.67 6.63
CA SER A 99 -13.73 7.81 5.32
C SER A 99 -13.18 9.04 4.60
N VAL A 100 -12.59 8.82 3.44
CA VAL A 100 -11.95 9.86 2.59
C VAL A 100 -12.51 9.80 1.16
N PRO A 101 -12.40 10.89 0.38
CA PRO A 101 -12.86 10.88 -1.02
C PRO A 101 -12.25 9.77 -1.89
N ALA A 102 -11.03 9.33 -1.56
CA ALA A 102 -10.34 8.25 -2.26
C ALA A 102 -10.94 6.84 -2.02
N ASP A 103 -11.90 6.72 -1.09
CA ASP A 103 -12.67 5.48 -0.87
C ASP A 103 -13.76 5.28 -1.93
N ASN A 104 -14.05 6.31 -2.72
CA ASN A 104 -15.02 6.25 -3.81
C ASN A 104 -14.40 6.84 -5.07
N THR A 105 -13.90 5.98 -5.95
CA THR A 105 -13.19 6.38 -7.16
C THR A 105 -14.02 6.15 -8.42
N PRO A 106 -13.71 6.84 -9.53
CA PRO A 106 -14.14 6.40 -10.84
C PRO A 106 -13.57 5.01 -11.17
N ILE A 107 -14.06 4.41 -12.24
CA ILE A 107 -13.47 3.19 -12.78
C ILE A 107 -12.18 3.57 -13.52
N TYR A 108 -11.07 3.01 -13.09
CA TYR A 108 -9.80 3.11 -13.80
C TYR A 108 -9.66 1.93 -14.76
N THR A 109 -9.36 2.18 -16.01
CA THR A 109 -9.02 1.15 -16.99
C THR A 109 -7.50 1.13 -17.14
N VAL A 110 -6.87 0.03 -16.77
CA VAL A 110 -5.40 -0.12 -16.82
C VAL A 110 -4.98 -0.40 -18.27
N PRO A 111 -4.19 0.47 -18.92
CA PRO A 111 -3.73 0.21 -20.28
C PRO A 111 -2.80 -1.00 -20.35
N ALA A 112 -2.73 -1.64 -21.52
CA ALA A 112 -1.76 -2.71 -21.75
C ALA A 112 -0.33 -2.20 -21.48
N GLY A 113 0.48 -3.01 -20.80
CA GLY A 113 1.86 -2.63 -20.45
C GLY A 113 1.96 -1.63 -19.30
N HIS A 114 0.88 -1.39 -18.56
CA HIS A 114 0.89 -0.54 -17.38
C HIS A 114 0.46 -1.31 -16.15
N TYR A 115 0.80 -0.77 -14.98
CA TYR A 115 0.43 -1.30 -13.67
C TYR A 115 -0.32 -0.24 -12.87
N PHE A 116 -1.24 -0.72 -12.04
CA PHE A 116 -1.95 0.07 -11.05
C PHE A 116 -1.43 -0.31 -9.66
N PHE A 117 -0.88 0.65 -8.94
CA PHE A 117 -0.36 0.45 -7.59
C PHE A 117 -1.27 1.09 -6.56
N MET A 118 -1.48 0.41 -5.46
CA MET A 118 -2.14 0.97 -4.29
C MET A 118 -1.26 0.75 -3.06
N GLY A 119 -1.18 1.77 -2.20
CA GLY A 119 -0.48 1.64 -0.93
C GLY A 119 -1.29 0.83 0.08
N ASP A 120 -0.62 0.07 0.95
CA ASP A 120 -1.25 -0.69 2.02
C ASP A 120 -1.96 0.23 3.02
N ASN A 121 -1.38 1.40 3.32
CA ASN A 121 -2.07 2.44 4.08
C ASN A 121 -2.93 3.28 3.12
N ARG A 122 -4.16 2.81 2.89
CA ARG A 122 -5.09 3.32 1.87
C ARG A 122 -5.31 4.83 1.95
N ASP A 123 -5.40 5.37 3.15
CA ASP A 123 -5.72 6.79 3.37
C ASP A 123 -4.48 7.68 3.48
N ASN A 124 -3.31 7.10 3.44
CA ASN A 124 -2.04 7.82 3.54
C ASN A 124 -1.08 7.47 2.41
N SER A 125 -1.60 7.15 1.23
CA SER A 125 -0.83 6.80 0.05
C SER A 125 -1.12 7.74 -1.11
N GLN A 126 -0.07 8.19 -1.78
CA GLN A 126 -0.10 8.95 -3.05
C GLN A 126 0.16 7.96 -4.19
N ASP A 127 -0.79 7.09 -4.45
CA ASP A 127 -0.69 5.95 -5.35
C ASP A 127 -1.36 6.19 -6.72
N SER A 128 -1.68 5.11 -7.45
CA SER A 128 -2.27 5.21 -8.80
C SER A 128 -3.69 5.76 -8.84
N ARG A 129 -4.37 5.86 -7.71
CA ARG A 129 -5.66 6.56 -7.60
C ARG A 129 -5.54 8.06 -7.89
N PHE A 130 -4.34 8.60 -7.76
CA PHE A 130 -4.05 10.01 -7.97
C PHE A 130 -3.21 10.20 -9.22
N ALA A 131 -3.53 11.25 -9.99
CA ALA A 131 -2.80 11.57 -11.21
C ALA A 131 -1.38 12.06 -10.90
N VAL A 132 -0.45 11.85 -11.84
CA VAL A 132 0.96 12.24 -11.69
C VAL A 132 1.10 13.75 -11.44
N ASN A 133 0.30 14.58 -12.10
CA ASN A 133 0.30 16.03 -11.91
C ASN A 133 -0.21 16.48 -10.54
N SER A 134 -0.86 15.57 -9.79
CA SER A 134 -1.33 15.79 -8.41
C SER A 134 -0.40 15.14 -7.37
N GLY A 135 0.80 14.71 -7.79
CA GLY A 135 1.77 14.04 -6.93
C GLY A 135 1.51 12.54 -6.73
N GLY A 136 0.54 11.96 -7.43
CA GLY A 136 0.28 10.52 -7.42
C GLY A 136 1.18 9.75 -8.39
N VAL A 137 1.07 8.42 -8.38
CA VAL A 137 1.82 7.53 -9.27
C VAL A 137 1.16 7.43 -10.65
N GLY A 138 -0.18 7.52 -10.72
CA GLY A 138 -0.91 7.28 -11.96
C GLY A 138 -0.74 5.84 -12.47
N MET A 139 -0.95 5.63 -13.77
CA MET A 139 -0.70 4.33 -14.42
C MET A 139 0.79 4.22 -14.74
N LEU A 140 1.49 3.28 -14.09
CA LEU A 140 2.93 3.12 -14.21
C LEU A 140 3.28 2.22 -15.40
N PRO A 141 4.05 2.69 -16.41
CA PRO A 141 4.54 1.83 -17.49
C PRO A 141 5.41 0.69 -16.97
N ALA A 142 5.29 -0.50 -17.57
CA ALA A 142 6.04 -1.69 -17.17
C ALA A 142 7.57 -1.49 -17.21
N GLU A 143 8.05 -0.63 -18.09
CA GLU A 143 9.47 -0.31 -18.25
C GLU A 143 10.11 0.38 -17.03
N TYR A 144 9.28 0.96 -16.14
CA TYR A 144 9.75 1.54 -14.88
C TYR A 144 9.83 0.55 -13.72
N LEU A 145 9.40 -0.70 -13.95
CA LEU A 145 9.56 -1.75 -12.94
C LEU A 145 11.00 -2.27 -12.97
N ILE A 146 11.73 -2.00 -11.89
CA ILE A 146 13.12 -2.47 -11.73
C ILE A 146 13.15 -3.92 -11.25
N GLY A 147 12.20 -4.30 -10.38
CA GLY A 147 12.12 -5.62 -9.81
C GLY A 147 11.13 -5.71 -8.65
N ARG A 148 11.00 -6.92 -8.12
CA ARG A 148 10.22 -7.20 -6.91
C ARG A 148 11.11 -7.18 -5.69
N ALA A 149 10.68 -6.53 -4.61
CA ALA A 149 11.34 -6.66 -3.33
C ALA A 149 11.07 -8.08 -2.77
N ASP A 150 12.13 -8.82 -2.45
CA ASP A 150 12.04 -10.19 -1.96
C ASP A 150 12.44 -10.28 -0.48
N ARG A 151 13.45 -9.52 -0.07
CA ARG A 151 13.95 -9.53 1.30
C ARG A 151 14.36 -8.15 1.79
N ILE A 152 14.13 -7.91 3.09
CA ILE A 152 14.67 -6.77 3.79
C ILE A 152 16.07 -7.16 4.27
N MET A 153 17.11 -6.53 3.73
CA MET A 153 18.48 -6.81 4.16
C MET A 153 18.73 -6.28 5.57
N PHE A 154 18.30 -5.05 5.84
CA PHE A 154 18.36 -4.40 7.15
C PHE A 154 17.39 -3.21 7.18
N SER A 155 17.02 -2.78 8.38
CA SER A 155 16.14 -1.62 8.60
C SER A 155 16.68 -0.80 9.77
N SER A 156 16.77 0.51 9.61
CA SER A 156 17.17 1.43 10.67
C SER A 156 15.98 2.23 11.18
N ALA A 157 15.88 2.39 12.50
CA ALA A 157 14.93 3.30 13.14
C ALA A 157 15.49 4.74 13.23
N GLY A 158 16.78 4.94 12.92
CA GLY A 158 17.45 6.24 12.96
C GLY A 158 17.44 6.95 11.61
N ARG A 159 18.01 8.16 11.61
CA ARG A 159 18.09 9.01 10.41
C ARG A 159 19.19 8.59 9.42
N SER A 160 20.09 7.70 9.82
CA SER A 160 21.24 7.27 9.00
C SER A 160 21.53 5.79 9.21
N LEU A 161 21.92 5.11 8.15
CA LEU A 161 22.34 3.70 8.16
C LEU A 161 23.68 3.49 8.88
N PHE A 162 24.51 4.54 9.03
CA PHE A 162 25.78 4.46 9.75
C PHE A 162 25.62 4.27 11.26
N PHE A 163 24.46 4.58 11.81
CA PHE A 163 24.15 4.37 13.23
C PHE A 163 23.62 2.96 13.46
N PHE A 164 24.50 1.94 13.42
CA PHE A 164 24.14 0.53 13.50
C PHE A 164 23.39 0.14 14.79
N TRP A 165 23.54 0.89 15.88
CA TRP A 165 22.77 0.69 17.12
C TRP A 165 21.28 1.06 17.01
N THR A 166 20.90 1.74 15.92
CA THR A 166 19.50 2.04 15.60
C THR A 166 18.87 0.99 14.67
N TRP A 167 19.63 -0.04 14.29
CA TRP A 167 19.16 -1.06 13.39
C TRP A 167 18.15 -1.97 14.09
N ARG A 168 17.14 -2.37 13.34
CA ARG A 168 16.08 -3.24 13.83
C ARG A 168 16.46 -4.69 13.63
N SER A 169 16.81 -5.36 14.72
CA SER A 169 17.24 -6.76 14.69
C SER A 169 16.13 -7.71 14.22
N ASP A 170 14.86 -7.34 14.43
CA ASP A 170 13.68 -8.11 14.02
C ASP A 170 13.39 -8.10 12.51
N ARG A 171 14.15 -7.31 11.74
CA ARG A 171 13.95 -7.14 10.28
C ARG A 171 15.11 -7.61 9.41
N PHE A 172 16.16 -8.19 10.00
CA PHE A 172 17.26 -8.73 9.23
C PHE A 172 16.83 -9.94 8.40
N PHE A 173 17.09 -9.88 7.10
CA PHE A 173 16.78 -10.92 6.11
C PHE A 173 15.32 -11.37 6.11
N LYS A 174 14.41 -10.54 6.61
CA LYS A 174 12.99 -10.84 6.60
C LYS A 174 12.46 -10.85 5.18
N ALA A 175 11.71 -11.90 4.80
CA ALA A 175 11.00 -11.94 3.53
C ALA A 175 9.95 -10.80 3.48
N VAL A 176 9.75 -10.25 2.30
CA VAL A 176 8.65 -9.35 1.97
C VAL A 176 7.55 -10.23 1.41
N GLU A 177 6.47 -10.37 2.16
CA GLU A 177 5.27 -11.11 1.76
C GLU A 177 4.34 -10.25 0.91
#